data_2672baa47472ef1f9762107b2a9c261b
#
_entry.id   2672baa47472ef1f9762107b2a9c261b
#
_cell.length_a   1.000
_cell.length_b   1.000
_cell.length_c   1.000
_cell.angle_alpha   90.00
_cell.angle_beta   90.00
_cell.angle_gamma   90.00
#
_symmetry.space_group_name_H-M   'P 1'
#
loop_
_entity.id
_entity.type
_entity.pdbx_description
1 polymer ?
#
loop_
_entity_poly.entity_id
_entity_poly.type
_entity_poly.pdbx_seq_one_letter_code
_entity_poly.pdbx_strand_id
1 'polypeptide(L)'
;RQVYVGLPDIKGRQEILAVHAKNKPLAEDVDLEKLAKGTSGFTGADLENLLNEAALLAGRRDEKAITMADLQQSVIKVIAGPEKHSRVIPEHERRLTAYHEAGHAVVMHTLPDLDPVHQITIVPRGQAGGMTIFLPDEDRSYLSRTHLLNSIAGLLGGRAAEQLVLGDISTGASNDISRATQMARKMVGTYGMSDRMGNVAFDAGHDEVFIGKSMAQTRPYSEETAAEMDREIRRILDEAYGRCTEILENTALS
;
A
#
# COMPACT_ATOMS: atom_id res chain seq x y z
N ARG A 1 -7.06 17.85 -29.47
CA ARG A 1 -6.20 18.35 -28.39
C ARG A 1 -6.41 17.44 -27.19
N GLN A 2 -5.39 16.75 -26.74
CA GLN A 2 -5.43 15.93 -25.54
C GLN A 2 -5.09 16.82 -24.33
N VAL A 3 -5.82 16.68 -23.23
CA VAL A 3 -5.57 17.36 -21.96
C VAL A 3 -5.37 16.27 -20.90
N TYR A 4 -4.20 16.23 -20.32
CA TYR A 4 -3.91 15.33 -19.21
C TYR A 4 -4.44 15.92 -17.91
N VAL A 5 -5.25 15.16 -17.18
CA VAL A 5 -5.75 15.52 -15.85
C VAL A 5 -5.10 14.57 -14.84
N GLY A 6 -4.08 15.05 -14.15
CA GLY A 6 -3.38 14.29 -13.09
C GLY A 6 -4.17 14.22 -11.79
N LEU A 7 -3.62 13.45 -10.83
CA LEU A 7 -4.15 13.44 -9.46
C LEU A 7 -3.94 14.81 -8.80
N PRO A 8 -4.89 15.27 -7.95
CA PRO A 8 -4.75 16.53 -7.24
C PRO A 8 -3.64 16.45 -6.18
N ASP A 9 -2.88 17.53 -6.04
CA ASP A 9 -1.96 17.74 -4.93
C ASP A 9 -2.72 18.03 -3.61
N ILE A 10 -1.99 18.20 -2.50
CA ILE A 10 -2.60 18.45 -1.17
C ILE A 10 -3.58 19.63 -1.22
N LYS A 11 -3.17 20.74 -1.87
CA LYS A 11 -4.01 21.93 -1.96
C LYS A 11 -5.26 21.68 -2.82
N GLY A 12 -5.09 21.01 -3.95
CA GLY A 12 -6.20 20.60 -4.80
C GLY A 12 -7.18 19.68 -4.08
N ARG A 13 -6.69 18.72 -3.30
CA ARG A 13 -7.53 17.84 -2.47
C ARG A 13 -8.30 18.63 -1.42
N GLN A 14 -7.64 19.57 -0.74
CA GLN A 14 -8.31 20.44 0.25
C GLN A 14 -9.42 21.28 -0.39
N GLU A 15 -9.18 21.85 -1.57
CA GLU A 15 -10.18 22.62 -2.30
C GLU A 15 -11.36 21.75 -2.77
N ILE A 16 -11.10 20.53 -3.26
CA ILE A 16 -12.13 19.56 -3.65
C ILE A 16 -12.96 19.16 -2.43
N LEU A 17 -12.32 18.82 -1.30
CA LEU A 17 -13.00 18.50 -0.05
C LEU A 17 -13.90 19.67 0.40
N ALA A 18 -13.43 20.90 0.34
CA ALA A 18 -14.20 22.09 0.68
C ALA A 18 -15.44 22.26 -0.23
N VAL A 19 -15.33 21.95 -1.51
CA VAL A 19 -16.48 21.99 -2.44
C VAL A 19 -17.55 20.98 -2.06
N HIS A 20 -17.16 19.72 -1.81
CA HIS A 20 -18.09 18.65 -1.48
C HIS A 20 -18.62 18.71 -0.03
N ALA A 21 -17.97 19.47 0.85
CA ALA A 21 -18.39 19.72 2.22
C ALA A 21 -19.49 20.81 2.36
N LYS A 22 -19.69 21.68 1.37
CA LYS A 22 -20.59 22.87 1.46
C LYS A 22 -21.99 22.56 1.97
N ASN A 23 -22.55 21.41 1.65
CA ASN A 23 -23.92 21.02 2.00
C ASN A 23 -23.96 19.92 3.06
N LYS A 24 -22.87 19.72 3.79
CA LYS A 24 -22.78 18.72 4.83
C LYS A 24 -22.51 19.38 6.19
N PRO A 25 -23.22 19.02 7.25
CA PRO A 25 -22.93 19.55 8.57
C PRO A 25 -21.63 18.94 9.08
N LEU A 26 -20.57 19.73 9.19
CA LEU A 26 -19.29 19.33 9.78
C LEU A 26 -19.24 19.79 11.25
N ALA A 27 -18.68 18.97 12.11
CA ALA A 27 -18.39 19.31 13.49
C ALA A 27 -17.18 20.25 13.60
N GLU A 28 -17.00 20.88 14.75
CA GLU A 28 -15.92 21.85 14.98
C GLU A 28 -14.52 21.24 14.97
N ASP A 29 -14.41 19.93 15.19
CA ASP A 29 -13.16 19.17 15.21
C ASP A 29 -12.63 18.84 13.80
N VAL A 30 -13.41 19.13 12.74
CA VAL A 30 -13.04 18.77 11.36
C VAL A 30 -12.00 19.71 10.80
N ASP A 31 -10.84 19.13 10.44
CA ASP A 31 -9.73 19.79 9.78
C ASP A 31 -9.55 19.20 8.37
N LEU A 32 -10.03 19.95 7.35
CA LEU A 32 -9.93 19.52 5.94
C LEU A 32 -8.49 19.54 5.41
N GLU A 33 -7.60 20.35 5.97
CA GLU A 33 -6.18 20.35 5.60
C GLU A 33 -5.51 19.05 6.05
N LYS A 34 -5.74 18.66 7.31
CA LYS A 34 -5.26 17.40 7.85
C LYS A 34 -5.81 16.20 7.07
N LEU A 35 -7.10 16.25 6.70
CA LEU A 35 -7.73 15.22 5.89
C LEU A 35 -7.11 15.14 4.49
N ALA A 36 -6.83 16.28 3.85
CA ALA A 36 -6.18 16.34 2.54
C ALA A 36 -4.76 15.75 2.57
N LYS A 37 -3.99 15.95 3.64
CA LYS A 37 -2.68 15.31 3.85
C LYS A 37 -2.80 13.79 3.90
N GLY A 38 -3.76 13.25 4.66
CA GLY A 38 -3.99 11.81 4.80
C GLY A 38 -4.72 11.13 3.64
N THR A 39 -4.95 11.82 2.52
CA THR A 39 -5.65 11.28 1.32
C THR A 39 -4.78 11.35 0.06
N SER A 40 -3.47 11.15 0.20
CA SER A 40 -2.57 11.10 -0.95
C SER A 40 -3.01 10.04 -1.95
N GLY A 41 -2.96 10.37 -3.24
CA GLY A 41 -3.39 9.48 -4.32
C GLY A 41 -4.91 9.41 -4.57
N PHE A 42 -5.75 10.10 -3.78
CA PHE A 42 -7.19 10.15 -4.01
C PHE A 42 -7.53 11.03 -5.21
N THR A 43 -8.45 10.55 -6.01
CA THR A 43 -9.10 11.34 -7.07
C THR A 43 -10.19 12.25 -6.48
N GLY A 44 -10.70 13.19 -7.29
CA GLY A 44 -11.86 13.99 -6.88
C GLY A 44 -13.08 13.15 -6.54
N ALA A 45 -13.31 12.04 -7.25
CA ALA A 45 -14.40 11.11 -6.99
C ALA A 45 -14.21 10.35 -5.67
N ASP A 46 -12.98 9.97 -5.33
CA ASP A 46 -12.68 9.32 -4.04
C ASP A 46 -12.93 10.27 -2.87
N LEU A 47 -12.57 11.56 -3.01
CA LEU A 47 -12.79 12.59 -1.99
C LEU A 47 -14.29 12.90 -1.80
N GLU A 48 -15.07 12.94 -2.88
CA GLU A 48 -16.53 13.04 -2.80
C GLU A 48 -17.12 11.84 -2.09
N ASN A 49 -16.74 10.63 -2.49
CA ASN A 49 -17.19 9.38 -1.89
C ASN A 49 -16.84 9.32 -0.40
N LEU A 50 -15.64 9.75 -0.01
CA LEU A 50 -15.20 9.83 1.38
C LEU A 50 -16.16 10.67 2.23
N LEU A 51 -16.51 11.88 1.77
CA LEU A 51 -17.43 12.76 2.48
C LEU A 51 -18.86 12.21 2.52
N ASN A 52 -19.31 11.53 1.47
CA ASN A 52 -20.61 10.85 1.45
C ASN A 52 -20.66 9.68 2.42
N GLU A 53 -19.61 8.85 2.47
CA GLU A 53 -19.50 7.75 3.42
C GLU A 53 -19.45 8.23 4.87
N ALA A 54 -18.75 9.33 5.16
CA ALA A 54 -18.72 9.95 6.49
C ALA A 54 -20.11 10.45 6.91
N ALA A 55 -20.85 11.06 5.98
CA ALA A 55 -22.24 11.48 6.25
C ALA A 55 -23.15 10.28 6.55
N LEU A 56 -22.98 9.16 5.84
CA LEU A 56 -23.73 7.94 6.10
C LEU A 56 -23.36 7.32 7.46
N LEU A 57 -22.09 7.38 7.88
CA LEU A 57 -21.64 6.92 9.19
C LEU A 57 -22.25 7.75 10.32
N ALA A 58 -22.19 9.08 10.22
CA ALA A 58 -22.82 9.98 11.18
C ALA A 58 -24.34 9.75 11.26
N GLY A 59 -25.03 9.64 10.12
CA GLY A 59 -26.45 9.37 10.05
C GLY A 59 -26.87 8.03 10.67
N ARG A 60 -26.05 6.98 10.54
CA ARG A 60 -26.32 5.68 11.21
C ARG A 60 -26.22 5.73 12.73
N ARG A 61 -25.51 6.72 13.26
CA ARG A 61 -25.35 6.97 14.71
C ARG A 61 -26.29 8.05 15.24
N ASP A 62 -27.23 8.53 14.39
CA ASP A 62 -28.13 9.64 14.69
C ASP A 62 -27.40 10.94 15.10
N GLU A 63 -26.15 11.11 14.61
CA GLU A 63 -25.37 12.31 14.85
C GLU A 63 -25.80 13.45 13.92
N LYS A 64 -25.77 14.68 14.43
CA LYS A 64 -26.21 15.88 13.69
C LYS A 64 -25.11 16.47 12.79
N ALA A 65 -23.86 16.09 13.00
CA ALA A 65 -22.71 16.58 12.27
C ALA A 65 -21.67 15.47 12.07
N ILE A 66 -20.91 15.58 11.00
CA ILE A 66 -19.82 14.68 10.65
C ILE A 66 -18.59 15.08 11.47
N THR A 67 -18.03 14.16 12.23
CA THR A 67 -16.82 14.38 13.04
C THR A 67 -15.55 14.03 12.25
N MET A 68 -14.39 14.46 12.75
CA MET A 68 -13.10 14.05 12.17
C MET A 68 -12.90 12.53 12.23
N ALA A 69 -13.41 11.86 13.28
CA ALA A 69 -13.37 10.40 13.40
C ALA A 69 -14.18 9.71 12.31
N ASP A 70 -15.35 10.23 11.91
CA ASP A 70 -16.12 9.71 10.78
C ASP A 70 -15.37 9.80 9.48
N LEU A 71 -14.71 10.93 9.25
CA LEU A 71 -13.90 11.17 8.06
C LEU A 71 -12.71 10.20 8.00
N GLN A 72 -11.99 10.02 9.09
CA GLN A 72 -10.87 9.06 9.17
C GLN A 72 -11.32 7.62 8.92
N GLN A 73 -12.45 7.22 9.51
CA GLN A 73 -13.03 5.89 9.26
C GLN A 73 -13.46 5.72 7.80
N SER A 74 -13.94 6.78 7.18
CA SER A 74 -14.36 6.78 5.77
C SER A 74 -13.16 6.70 4.81
N VAL A 75 -12.01 7.32 5.14
CA VAL A 75 -10.75 7.12 4.40
C VAL A 75 -10.43 5.63 4.31
N ILE A 76 -10.47 4.94 5.44
CA ILE A 76 -10.20 3.50 5.50
C ILE A 76 -11.23 2.72 4.69
N LYS A 77 -12.50 3.09 4.75
CA LYS A 77 -13.57 2.44 3.99
C LYS A 77 -13.41 2.62 2.47
N VAL A 78 -12.97 3.78 2.01
CA VAL A 78 -12.69 4.05 0.59
C VAL A 78 -11.50 3.23 0.10
N ILE A 79 -10.43 3.13 0.90
CA ILE A 79 -9.22 2.37 0.54
C ILE A 79 -9.48 0.85 0.56
N ALA A 80 -10.10 0.36 1.63
CA ALA A 80 -10.13 -1.07 1.98
C ALA A 80 -11.50 -1.74 1.77
N GLY A 81 -12.53 -0.94 1.49
CA GLY A 81 -13.90 -1.42 1.43
C GLY A 81 -14.57 -1.62 2.80
N PRO A 82 -15.83 -2.06 2.82
CA PRO A 82 -16.61 -2.25 4.05
C PRO A 82 -16.09 -3.43 4.87
N GLU A 83 -16.25 -3.35 6.19
CA GLU A 83 -16.00 -4.45 7.11
C GLU A 83 -16.97 -5.61 6.92
N LYS A 84 -16.46 -6.84 7.05
CA LYS A 84 -17.26 -8.07 6.96
C LYS A 84 -17.46 -8.67 8.36
N HIS A 85 -18.46 -8.19 9.07
CA HIS A 85 -18.76 -8.68 10.43
C HIS A 85 -19.44 -10.05 10.48
N SER A 86 -19.98 -10.53 9.36
CA SER A 86 -20.72 -11.80 9.31
C SER A 86 -19.83 -13.05 9.14
N ARG A 87 -18.53 -12.87 8.87
CA ARG A 87 -17.59 -13.98 8.69
C ARG A 87 -17.11 -14.49 10.04
N VAL A 88 -17.43 -15.73 10.36
CA VAL A 88 -16.84 -16.44 11.50
C VAL A 88 -15.44 -16.90 11.10
N ILE A 89 -14.42 -16.37 11.76
CA ILE A 89 -13.02 -16.70 11.51
C ILE A 89 -12.55 -17.66 12.62
N PRO A 90 -12.01 -18.83 12.27
CA PRO A 90 -11.43 -19.74 13.25
C PRO A 90 -10.28 -19.07 14.01
N GLU A 91 -10.06 -19.47 15.28
CA GLU A 91 -9.05 -18.84 16.13
C GLU A 91 -7.62 -18.95 15.56
N HIS A 92 -7.29 -20.07 14.91
CA HIS A 92 -5.99 -20.24 14.27
C HIS A 92 -5.77 -19.27 13.09
N GLU A 93 -6.80 -19.02 12.27
CA GLU A 93 -6.72 -18.02 11.18
C GLU A 93 -6.64 -16.59 11.75
N ARG A 94 -7.35 -16.31 12.84
CA ARG A 94 -7.28 -15.02 13.53
C ARG A 94 -5.87 -14.75 14.06
N ARG A 95 -5.27 -15.76 14.69
CA ARG A 95 -3.90 -15.68 15.20
C ARG A 95 -2.90 -15.50 14.07
N LEU A 96 -3.03 -16.27 12.98
CA LEU A 96 -2.18 -16.14 11.78
C LEU A 96 -2.26 -14.72 11.23
N THR A 97 -3.46 -14.20 11.00
CA THR A 97 -3.67 -12.85 10.49
C THR A 97 -3.06 -11.80 11.43
N ALA A 98 -3.22 -11.96 12.75
CA ALA A 98 -2.69 -11.00 13.71
C ALA A 98 -1.16 -10.90 13.65
N TYR A 99 -0.46 -12.02 13.58
CA TYR A 99 0.99 -12.02 13.43
C TYR A 99 1.46 -11.51 12.07
N HIS A 100 0.74 -11.86 11.01
CA HIS A 100 1.00 -11.36 9.66
C HIS A 100 0.95 -9.82 9.61
N GLU A 101 -0.16 -9.24 10.05
CA GLU A 101 -0.33 -7.78 10.06
C GLU A 101 0.63 -7.08 11.04
N ALA A 102 0.89 -7.66 12.20
CA ALA A 102 1.88 -7.15 13.14
C ALA A 102 3.29 -7.17 12.53
N GLY A 103 3.62 -8.19 11.74
CA GLY A 103 4.89 -8.29 11.03
C GLY A 103 5.12 -7.14 10.07
N HIS A 104 4.12 -6.80 9.25
CA HIS A 104 4.17 -5.61 8.40
C HIS A 104 4.40 -4.34 9.22
N ALA A 105 3.60 -4.15 10.27
CA ALA A 105 3.64 -2.94 11.08
C ALA A 105 5.00 -2.75 11.79
N VAL A 106 5.55 -3.79 12.40
CA VAL A 106 6.84 -3.73 13.11
C VAL A 106 7.97 -3.41 12.14
N VAL A 107 8.04 -4.13 11.00
CA VAL A 107 9.10 -3.90 10.01
C VAL A 107 9.02 -2.48 9.45
N MET A 108 7.83 -2.04 9.05
CA MET A 108 7.68 -0.71 8.46
C MET A 108 7.87 0.42 9.47
N HIS A 109 7.50 0.22 10.73
CA HIS A 109 7.75 1.20 11.79
C HIS A 109 9.25 1.36 12.10
N THR A 110 10.00 0.27 12.00
CA THR A 110 11.45 0.26 12.30
C THR A 110 12.29 0.83 11.17
N LEU A 111 11.82 0.67 9.92
CA LEU A 111 12.58 1.13 8.75
C LEU A 111 12.37 2.63 8.49
N PRO A 112 13.46 3.40 8.26
CA PRO A 112 13.36 4.81 7.94
C PRO A 112 12.73 5.02 6.56
N ASP A 113 12.23 6.23 6.32
CA ASP A 113 11.70 6.71 5.03
C ASP A 113 10.42 6.01 4.54
N LEU A 114 9.79 5.18 5.37
CA LEU A 114 8.48 4.61 5.08
C LEU A 114 7.35 5.43 5.69
N ASP A 115 6.17 5.28 5.13
CA ASP A 115 4.98 5.95 5.65
C ASP A 115 4.60 5.38 7.01
N PRO A 116 4.12 6.22 7.94
CA PRO A 116 3.77 5.77 9.28
C PRO A 116 2.60 4.78 9.25
N VAL A 117 2.65 3.80 10.17
CA VAL A 117 1.53 2.89 10.41
C VAL A 117 0.36 3.69 10.98
N HIS A 118 -0.74 3.75 10.24
CA HIS A 118 -1.95 4.44 10.67
C HIS A 118 -2.89 3.52 11.45
N GLN A 119 -3.10 2.31 10.94
CA GLN A 119 -3.98 1.33 11.57
C GLN A 119 -3.57 -0.10 11.24
N ILE A 120 -3.73 -0.99 12.23
CA ILE A 120 -3.64 -2.44 12.06
C ILE A 120 -5.01 -3.03 12.42
N THR A 121 -5.54 -3.92 11.61
CA THR A 121 -6.81 -4.59 11.87
C THR A 121 -6.81 -6.03 11.40
N ILE A 122 -7.42 -6.90 12.19
CA ILE A 122 -7.72 -8.29 11.83
C ILE A 122 -9.19 -8.47 11.44
N VAL A 123 -9.94 -7.39 11.33
CA VAL A 123 -11.31 -7.40 10.84
C VAL A 123 -11.27 -7.50 9.32
N PRO A 124 -11.89 -8.53 8.72
CA PRO A 124 -11.86 -8.72 7.26
C PRO A 124 -12.52 -7.56 6.53
N ARG A 125 -11.87 -7.11 5.45
CA ARG A 125 -12.40 -6.11 4.51
C ARG A 125 -12.21 -6.59 3.08
N GLY A 126 -13.20 -6.42 2.23
CA GLY A 126 -13.10 -6.88 0.85
C GLY A 126 -12.69 -8.36 0.74
N GLN A 127 -11.53 -8.66 0.18
CA GLN A 127 -10.95 -10.01 0.09
C GLN A 127 -9.84 -10.26 1.13
N ALA A 128 -9.42 -9.23 1.88
CA ALA A 128 -8.37 -9.34 2.88
C ALA A 128 -8.91 -9.88 4.22
N GLY A 129 -8.13 -10.74 4.87
CA GLY A 129 -8.42 -11.29 6.21
C GLY A 129 -8.09 -10.31 7.33
N GLY A 130 -7.09 -9.46 7.12
CA GLY A 130 -6.66 -8.33 7.93
C GLY A 130 -6.06 -7.26 7.05
N MET A 131 -5.56 -6.20 7.63
CA MET A 131 -4.92 -5.12 6.89
C MET A 131 -4.07 -4.23 7.81
N THR A 132 -2.89 -3.89 7.33
CA THR A 132 -2.07 -2.82 7.89
C THR A 132 -2.12 -1.63 6.93
N ILE A 133 -2.59 -0.49 7.42
CA ILE A 133 -2.81 0.72 6.64
C ILE A 133 -1.70 1.73 6.95
N PHE A 134 -1.08 2.23 5.90
CA PHE A 134 -0.08 3.29 5.92
C PHE A 134 -0.67 4.50 5.21
N LEU A 135 -0.55 5.67 5.81
CA LEU A 135 -0.98 6.92 5.19
C LEU A 135 0.25 7.82 5.02
N PRO A 136 0.56 8.22 3.78
CA PRO A 136 1.64 9.15 3.53
C PRO A 136 1.39 10.50 4.21
N ASP A 137 2.41 11.06 4.86
CA ASP A 137 2.35 12.42 5.42
C ASP A 137 2.54 13.49 4.33
N GLU A 138 3.10 13.11 3.18
CA GLU A 138 3.43 14.02 2.06
C GLU A 138 3.18 13.36 0.71
N ASP A 139 2.91 14.19 -0.30
CA ASP A 139 2.86 13.74 -1.70
C ASP A 139 4.29 13.61 -2.24
N ARG A 140 4.75 12.39 -2.46
CA ARG A 140 6.09 12.11 -3.00
C ARG A 140 6.05 12.02 -4.51
N SER A 141 6.83 12.86 -5.18
CA SER A 141 7.00 12.80 -6.64
C SER A 141 8.06 11.79 -7.07
N TYR A 142 9.01 11.46 -6.20
CA TYR A 142 10.13 10.55 -6.48
C TYR A 142 10.34 9.58 -5.33
N LEU A 143 10.68 8.33 -5.68
CA LEU A 143 11.03 7.29 -4.72
C LEU A 143 12.52 6.95 -4.86
N SER A 144 13.25 6.96 -3.75
CA SER A 144 14.66 6.58 -3.73
C SER A 144 14.82 5.05 -3.79
N ARG A 145 16.00 4.58 -4.18
CA ARG A 145 16.35 3.15 -4.11
C ARG A 145 16.16 2.60 -2.69
N THR A 146 16.59 3.35 -1.68
CA THR A 146 16.45 2.96 -0.26
C THR A 146 14.98 2.82 0.12
N HIS A 147 14.14 3.77 -0.28
CA HIS A 147 12.69 3.71 -0.04
C HIS A 147 12.06 2.46 -0.65
N LEU A 148 12.41 2.12 -1.90
CA LEU A 148 11.88 0.92 -2.56
C LEU A 148 12.36 -0.37 -1.89
N LEU A 149 13.63 -0.47 -1.49
CA LEU A 149 14.15 -1.61 -0.74
C LEU A 149 13.47 -1.78 0.62
N ASN A 150 13.26 -0.67 1.34
CA ASN A 150 12.54 -0.67 2.61
C ASN A 150 11.07 -1.08 2.42
N SER A 151 10.42 -0.61 1.36
CA SER A 151 9.05 -1.00 1.01
C SER A 151 8.94 -2.50 0.71
N ILE A 152 9.91 -3.07 -0.02
CA ILE A 152 9.97 -4.53 -0.28
C ILE A 152 10.09 -5.30 1.04
N ALA A 153 10.98 -4.87 1.95
CA ALA A 153 11.12 -5.50 3.26
C ALA A 153 9.83 -5.41 4.06
N GLY A 154 9.15 -4.24 4.06
CA GLY A 154 7.85 -4.07 4.69
C GLY A 154 6.78 -5.03 4.15
N LEU A 155 6.71 -5.21 2.82
CA LEU A 155 5.79 -6.17 2.19
C LEU A 155 6.09 -7.63 2.58
N LEU A 156 7.34 -7.99 2.85
CA LEU A 156 7.72 -9.35 3.26
C LEU A 156 7.58 -9.59 4.76
N GLY A 157 7.34 -8.54 5.56
CA GLY A 157 7.24 -8.59 7.02
C GLY A 157 6.18 -9.55 7.53
N GLY A 158 4.99 -9.61 6.91
CA GLY A 158 3.92 -10.53 7.29
C GLY A 158 4.33 -11.98 7.17
N ARG A 159 4.91 -12.37 6.03
CA ARG A 159 5.43 -13.73 5.80
C ARG A 159 6.56 -14.11 6.76
N ALA A 160 7.46 -13.17 7.04
CA ALA A 160 8.57 -13.41 7.98
C ALA A 160 8.06 -13.61 9.42
N ALA A 161 7.03 -12.86 9.83
CA ALA A 161 6.38 -13.03 11.13
C ALA A 161 5.65 -14.38 11.25
N GLU A 162 4.94 -14.83 10.19
CA GLU A 162 4.35 -16.17 10.15
C GLU A 162 5.43 -17.25 10.40
N GLN A 163 6.52 -17.22 9.63
CA GLN A 163 7.62 -18.20 9.75
C GLN A 163 8.25 -18.17 11.14
N LEU A 164 8.52 -16.97 11.69
CA LEU A 164 9.21 -16.80 12.96
C LEU A 164 8.35 -17.30 14.15
N VAL A 165 7.05 -16.97 14.17
CA VAL A 165 6.19 -17.19 15.33
C VAL A 165 5.41 -18.49 15.25
N LEU A 166 4.95 -18.86 14.04
CA LEU A 166 4.13 -20.05 13.84
C LEU A 166 4.93 -21.25 13.32
N GLY A 167 6.18 -21.04 12.88
CA GLY A 167 7.03 -22.07 12.30
C GLY A 167 6.57 -22.56 10.91
N ASP A 168 5.59 -21.87 10.31
CA ASP A 168 4.99 -22.21 9.03
C ASP A 168 4.62 -20.94 8.26
N ILE A 169 4.27 -21.08 6.99
CA ILE A 169 3.93 -19.99 6.07
C ILE A 169 2.60 -20.29 5.38
N SER A 170 1.83 -19.24 5.12
CA SER A 170 0.51 -19.36 4.51
C SER A 170 0.43 -18.76 3.10
N THR A 171 -0.69 -18.99 2.43
CA THR A 171 -1.03 -18.34 1.17
C THR A 171 -1.44 -16.88 1.34
N GLY A 172 -1.61 -16.40 2.57
CA GLY A 172 -2.01 -15.03 2.89
C GLY A 172 -1.05 -13.99 2.32
N ALA A 173 0.25 -14.28 2.33
CA ALA A 173 1.29 -13.42 1.80
C ALA A 173 1.39 -13.35 0.26
N SER A 174 0.50 -14.02 -0.50
CA SER A 174 0.62 -14.11 -1.97
C SER A 174 0.59 -12.75 -2.68
N ASN A 175 -0.26 -11.83 -2.23
CA ASN A 175 -0.33 -10.47 -2.77
C ASN A 175 0.92 -9.66 -2.45
N ASP A 176 1.44 -9.76 -1.24
CA ASP A 176 2.62 -9.03 -0.80
C ASP A 176 3.87 -9.48 -1.54
N ILE A 177 4.03 -10.80 -1.73
CA ILE A 177 5.10 -11.37 -2.55
C ILE A 177 4.99 -10.90 -3.99
N SER A 178 3.79 -10.87 -4.56
CA SER A 178 3.58 -10.37 -5.93
C SER A 178 3.97 -8.90 -6.06
N ARG A 179 3.53 -8.05 -5.13
CA ARG A 179 3.87 -6.61 -5.10
C ARG A 179 5.37 -6.38 -4.89
N ALA A 180 5.99 -7.10 -3.96
CA ALA A 180 7.43 -7.05 -3.72
C ALA A 180 8.22 -7.43 -4.98
N THR A 181 7.81 -8.52 -5.65
CA THR A 181 8.44 -8.98 -6.89
C THR A 181 8.29 -7.97 -8.02
N GLN A 182 7.11 -7.37 -8.20
CA GLN A 182 6.89 -6.34 -9.21
C GLN A 182 7.74 -5.09 -8.93
N MET A 183 7.89 -4.69 -7.67
CA MET A 183 8.72 -3.57 -7.28
C MET A 183 10.19 -3.84 -7.55
N ALA A 184 10.71 -5.01 -7.17
CA ALA A 184 12.07 -5.43 -7.48
C ALA A 184 12.32 -5.50 -8.98
N ARG A 185 11.36 -6.01 -9.76
CA ARG A 185 11.42 -6.05 -11.23
C ARG A 185 11.53 -4.65 -11.83
N LYS A 186 10.73 -3.69 -11.36
CA LYS A 186 10.82 -2.29 -11.82
C LYS A 186 12.16 -1.64 -11.45
N MET A 187 12.69 -1.94 -10.26
CA MET A 187 14.01 -1.43 -9.86
C MET A 187 15.11 -1.90 -10.82
N VAL A 188 15.08 -3.18 -11.18
CA VAL A 188 16.08 -3.78 -12.07
C VAL A 188 15.84 -3.43 -13.54
N GLY A 189 14.59 -3.58 -14.02
CA GLY A 189 14.27 -3.51 -15.44
C GLY A 189 13.94 -2.12 -15.96
N THR A 190 13.38 -1.24 -15.11
CA THR A 190 12.86 0.07 -15.53
C THR A 190 13.70 1.24 -15.00
N TYR A 191 14.08 1.18 -13.71
CA TYR A 191 14.67 2.34 -13.03
C TYR A 191 16.21 2.33 -13.04
N GLY A 192 16.86 1.26 -13.52
CA GLY A 192 18.32 1.14 -13.50
C GLY A 192 18.90 1.20 -12.08
N MET A 193 18.18 0.65 -11.08
CA MET A 193 18.57 0.70 -9.67
C MET A 193 19.30 -0.56 -9.20
N SER A 194 19.89 -1.33 -10.12
CA SER A 194 20.72 -2.50 -9.83
C SER A 194 22.17 -2.18 -10.14
N ASP A 195 23.07 -2.46 -9.18
CA ASP A 195 24.52 -2.26 -9.38
C ASP A 195 25.09 -3.26 -10.41
N ARG A 196 24.46 -4.43 -10.58
CA ARG A 196 24.88 -5.47 -11.56
C ARG A 196 24.42 -5.17 -12.95
N MET A 197 23.16 -4.72 -13.11
CA MET A 197 22.57 -4.47 -14.42
C MET A 197 22.90 -3.06 -14.94
N GLY A 198 23.39 -2.17 -14.06
CA GLY A 198 23.78 -0.81 -14.41
C GLY A 198 22.58 0.10 -14.72
N ASN A 199 22.88 1.25 -15.32
CA ASN A 199 21.91 2.30 -15.64
C ASN A 199 21.22 2.03 -17.00
N VAL A 200 20.62 0.84 -17.16
CA VAL A 200 19.94 0.42 -18.39
C VAL A 200 18.48 0.15 -18.11
N ALA A 201 17.59 0.64 -18.97
CA ALA A 201 16.17 0.33 -18.94
C ALA A 201 15.87 -0.79 -19.96
N PHE A 202 15.59 -1.98 -19.47
CA PHE A 202 15.26 -3.16 -20.29
C PHE A 202 13.77 -3.22 -20.65
N ASP A 203 12.90 -2.70 -19.79
CA ASP A 203 11.43 -2.70 -19.94
C ASP A 203 10.90 -1.38 -20.50
N ALA A 204 11.73 -0.57 -21.17
CA ALA A 204 11.34 0.70 -21.76
C ALA A 204 10.35 0.46 -22.93
N GLY A 205 9.06 0.74 -22.72
CA GLY A 205 8.06 0.80 -23.78
C GLY A 205 6.83 -0.11 -23.66
N HIS A 206 6.53 -0.65 -22.49
CA HIS A 206 5.37 -1.54 -22.29
C HIS A 206 4.10 -0.85 -21.74
N ASP A 207 4.09 0.49 -21.60
CA ASP A 207 2.91 1.24 -21.09
C ASP A 207 1.87 1.59 -22.18
N GLU A 208 2.08 1.24 -23.45
CA GLU A 208 1.04 1.38 -24.47
C GLU A 208 0.27 0.06 -24.62
N VAL A 209 -0.81 -0.06 -23.85
CA VAL A 209 -1.84 -1.09 -24.07
C VAL A 209 -2.59 -0.75 -25.36
N PHE A 210 -2.00 -1.09 -26.51
CA PHE A 210 -2.75 -1.15 -27.75
C PHE A 210 -3.45 -2.52 -27.83
N ILE A 211 -4.75 -2.51 -27.54
CA ILE A 211 -5.64 -3.66 -27.74
C ILE A 211 -5.56 -4.07 -29.22
N GLY A 212 -4.79 -5.11 -29.55
CA GLY A 212 -4.71 -5.63 -30.89
C GLY A 212 -3.39 -6.30 -31.32
N LYS A 213 -2.32 -6.23 -30.54
CA LYS A 213 -1.04 -6.89 -30.85
C LYS A 213 -0.57 -7.85 -29.76
N SER A 214 -1.35 -8.88 -29.46
CA SER A 214 -0.89 -10.02 -28.68
C SER A 214 -0.36 -11.12 -29.63
N MET A 215 0.65 -10.84 -30.40
CA MET A 215 1.41 -11.90 -31.11
C MET A 215 2.91 -11.65 -30.93
N ALA A 216 3.53 -12.55 -30.15
CA ALA A 216 5.00 -12.70 -30.00
C ALA A 216 5.74 -11.39 -29.66
N GLN A 217 5.56 -10.88 -28.43
CA GLN A 217 6.48 -9.87 -27.90
C GLN A 217 7.85 -10.51 -27.72
N THR A 218 8.72 -10.32 -28.69
CA THR A 218 10.14 -10.63 -28.57
C THR A 218 10.73 -9.71 -27.51
N ARG A 219 11.28 -10.28 -26.44
CA ARG A 219 12.02 -9.51 -25.42
C ARG A 219 13.14 -8.74 -26.12
N PRO A 220 13.36 -7.45 -25.83
CA PRO A 220 14.40 -6.64 -26.49
C PRO A 220 15.82 -6.95 -25.99
N TYR A 221 16.01 -8.02 -25.20
CA TYR A 221 17.28 -8.41 -24.59
C TYR A 221 17.51 -9.94 -24.68
N SER A 222 18.75 -10.36 -24.50
CA SER A 222 19.17 -11.76 -24.61
C SER A 222 18.64 -12.62 -23.45
N GLU A 223 18.60 -13.95 -23.64
CA GLU A 223 18.27 -14.89 -22.57
C GLU A 223 19.26 -14.81 -21.39
N GLU A 224 20.53 -14.49 -21.67
CA GLU A 224 21.55 -14.29 -20.65
C GLU A 224 21.20 -13.07 -19.76
N THR A 225 20.82 -11.94 -20.38
CA THR A 225 20.34 -10.75 -19.67
C THR A 225 19.09 -11.05 -18.87
N ALA A 226 18.13 -11.81 -19.41
CA ALA A 226 16.93 -12.24 -18.68
C ALA A 226 17.29 -13.05 -17.44
N ALA A 227 18.19 -14.02 -17.57
CA ALA A 227 18.65 -14.84 -16.44
C ALA A 227 19.39 -14.02 -15.37
N GLU A 228 20.12 -12.97 -15.78
CA GLU A 228 20.77 -12.07 -14.84
C GLU A 228 19.77 -11.17 -14.10
N MET A 229 18.76 -10.64 -14.78
CA MET A 229 17.65 -9.92 -14.16
C MET A 229 16.92 -10.79 -13.13
N ASP A 230 16.62 -12.05 -13.45
CA ASP A 230 15.95 -12.96 -12.54
C ASP A 230 16.81 -13.25 -11.28
N ARG A 231 18.13 -13.39 -11.45
CA ARG A 231 19.06 -13.54 -10.31
C ARG A 231 19.09 -12.30 -9.42
N GLU A 232 19.10 -11.12 -10.03
CA GLU A 232 19.15 -9.85 -9.31
C GLU A 232 17.83 -9.55 -8.56
N ILE A 233 16.68 -9.83 -9.19
CA ILE A 233 15.36 -9.72 -8.54
C ILE A 233 15.32 -10.64 -7.33
N ARG A 234 15.74 -11.89 -7.46
CA ARG A 234 15.79 -12.85 -6.34
C ARG A 234 16.71 -12.36 -5.23
N ARG A 235 17.90 -11.87 -5.56
CA ARG A 235 18.84 -11.31 -4.57
C ARG A 235 18.21 -10.18 -3.76
N ILE A 236 17.53 -9.24 -4.43
CA ILE A 236 16.84 -8.12 -3.76
C ILE A 236 15.76 -8.63 -2.79
N LEU A 237 14.97 -9.62 -3.20
CA LEU A 237 13.93 -10.20 -2.36
C LEU A 237 14.50 -10.97 -1.17
N ASP A 238 15.55 -11.78 -1.38
CA ASP A 238 16.22 -12.57 -0.33
C ASP A 238 16.89 -11.66 0.70
N GLU A 239 17.58 -10.60 0.28
CA GLU A 239 18.18 -9.60 1.17
C GLU A 239 17.11 -8.84 1.97
N ALA A 240 16.01 -8.45 1.32
CA ALA A 240 14.90 -7.79 2.01
C ALA A 240 14.23 -8.72 3.02
N TYR A 241 14.05 -10.00 2.68
CA TYR A 241 13.50 -11.00 3.59
C TYR A 241 14.41 -11.25 4.79
N GLY A 242 15.73 -11.39 4.59
CA GLY A 242 16.71 -11.50 5.68
C GLY A 242 16.68 -10.30 6.62
N ARG A 243 16.61 -9.09 6.06
CA ARG A 243 16.53 -7.84 6.84
C ARG A 243 15.25 -7.75 7.67
N CYS A 244 14.09 -8.11 7.12
CA CYS A 244 12.85 -8.08 7.88
C CYS A 244 12.82 -9.15 8.98
N THR A 245 13.41 -10.33 8.76
CA THR A 245 13.55 -11.37 9.77
C THR A 245 14.42 -10.88 10.93
N GLU A 246 15.57 -10.27 10.65
CA GLU A 246 16.45 -9.69 11.67
C GLU A 246 15.74 -8.61 12.51
N ILE A 247 14.96 -7.72 11.87
CA ILE A 247 14.19 -6.71 12.58
C ILE A 247 13.18 -7.35 13.53
N LEU A 248 12.45 -8.36 13.07
CA LEU A 248 11.43 -9.04 13.88
C LEU A 248 12.04 -9.80 15.05
N GLU A 249 13.17 -10.50 14.85
CA GLU A 249 13.90 -11.20 15.89
C GLU A 249 14.37 -10.23 16.98
N ASN A 250 14.98 -9.11 16.58
CA ASN A 250 15.48 -8.09 17.53
C ASN A 250 14.35 -7.42 18.31
N THR A 251 13.18 -7.24 17.71
CA THR A 251 12.00 -6.61 18.35
C THR A 251 11.29 -7.59 19.29
N ALA A 252 11.29 -8.89 18.99
CA ALA A 252 10.68 -9.92 19.84
C ALA A 252 11.50 -10.20 21.11
N LEU A 253 12.76 -9.80 21.14
CA LEU A 253 13.66 -9.97 22.29
C LEU A 253 13.75 -8.74 23.21
N SER A 254 13.13 -7.63 22.82
CA SER A 254 13.05 -6.39 23.59
C SER A 254 11.65 -6.16 24.19
#